data_e98c6939c00786c818c8c8133f0098bf
#
_entry.id   e98c6939c00786c818c8c8133f0098bf
#
_cell.length_a   1.000
_cell.length_b   1.000
_cell.length_c   1.000
_cell.angle_alpha   90.00
_cell.angle_beta   90.00
_cell.angle_gamma   90.00
#
_symmetry.space_group_name_H-M   'P 1'
#
loop_
_entity.id
_entity.type
_entity.pdbx_description
1 polymer ?
#
loop_
_entity_poly.entity_id
_entity_poly.type
_entity_poly.pdbx_seq_one_letter_code
_entity_poly.pdbx_strand_id
1 'polypeptide(L)'
;TYSLDSWLQKTMPWYFYRVWEDGSVSNGSACGNDVASEQAMCAKYILESVLYWAEEYHMDGFRFDLMGLLDVELMNRIRKELDARYGTGEKLVFGEPWRADETAVEGNALLADKAHIHLLDEQVGMFSDDTRDAIKGSVFEAEEPGFANGGKDLEEQILASVKAWCGQKEPKVKAPSQVITYVSAHDNHTLWDK
;
A
#
# COMPACT_ATOMS: atom_id res chain seq x y z
N THR A 1 -16.36 -7.05 1.01
CA THR A 1 -17.63 -7.02 0.25
C THR A 1 -17.44 -7.86 -1.00
N TYR A 2 -18.22 -8.88 -1.19
CA TYR A 2 -18.15 -9.72 -2.39
C TYR A 2 -18.57 -8.92 -3.62
N SER A 3 -17.73 -8.93 -4.64
CA SER A 3 -17.88 -8.14 -5.85
C SER A 3 -19.25 -8.29 -6.51
N LEU A 4 -19.78 -9.51 -6.56
CA LEU A 4 -21.05 -9.82 -7.25
C LEU A 4 -22.27 -9.18 -6.63
N ASP A 5 -22.25 -8.87 -5.32
CA ASP A 5 -23.36 -8.27 -4.58
C ASP A 5 -23.21 -6.77 -4.33
N SER A 6 -22.07 -6.20 -4.67
CA SER A 6 -21.83 -4.77 -4.48
C SER A 6 -22.69 -3.91 -5.43
N TRP A 7 -23.05 -2.71 -5.00
CA TRP A 7 -23.75 -1.75 -5.84
C TRP A 7 -22.94 -1.37 -7.07
N LEU A 8 -21.63 -1.26 -6.94
CA LEU A 8 -20.73 -0.96 -8.05
C LEU A 8 -20.80 -2.05 -9.12
N GLN A 9 -20.76 -3.33 -8.73
CA GLN A 9 -20.87 -4.45 -9.66
C GLN A 9 -22.24 -4.53 -10.32
N LYS A 10 -23.32 -4.24 -9.57
CA LYS A 10 -24.69 -4.24 -10.10
C LYS A 10 -24.96 -3.08 -11.05
N THR A 11 -24.30 -1.93 -10.82
CA THR A 11 -24.45 -0.74 -11.68
C THR A 11 -23.67 -0.88 -12.98
N MET A 12 -22.44 -1.36 -12.89
CA MET A 12 -21.56 -1.55 -14.06
C MET A 12 -20.73 -2.81 -13.89
N PRO A 13 -21.29 -3.96 -14.32
CA PRO A 13 -20.64 -5.26 -14.14
C PRO A 13 -19.22 -5.29 -14.73
N TRP A 14 -18.28 -5.85 -13.98
CA TRP A 14 -16.88 -6.10 -14.36
C TRP A 14 -16.04 -4.84 -14.68
N TYR A 15 -16.50 -3.67 -14.30
CA TYR A 15 -15.76 -2.43 -14.49
C TYR A 15 -14.92 -2.02 -13.27
N PHE A 16 -15.48 -2.15 -12.07
CA PHE A 16 -14.83 -1.72 -10.82
C PHE A 16 -13.95 -2.77 -10.18
N TYR A 17 -14.04 -4.02 -10.67
CA TYR A 17 -13.28 -5.15 -10.16
C TYR A 17 -12.54 -5.85 -11.29
N ARG A 18 -11.30 -6.24 -10.99
CA ARG A 18 -10.45 -6.96 -11.94
C ARG A 18 -10.96 -8.36 -12.19
N VAL A 19 -10.90 -8.78 -13.42
CA VAL A 19 -11.22 -10.15 -13.87
C VAL A 19 -10.13 -10.66 -14.80
N TRP A 20 -9.85 -11.95 -14.71
CA TRP A 20 -8.94 -12.62 -15.60
C TRP A 20 -9.59 -12.81 -17.00
N GLU A 21 -8.77 -13.13 -18.00
CA GLU A 21 -9.24 -13.36 -19.37
C GLU A 21 -10.30 -14.46 -19.48
N ASP A 22 -10.28 -15.44 -18.57
CA ASP A 22 -11.28 -16.51 -18.49
C ASP A 22 -12.60 -16.08 -17.81
N GLY A 23 -12.70 -14.83 -17.36
CA GLY A 23 -13.86 -14.27 -16.66
C GLY A 23 -13.89 -14.56 -15.17
N SER A 24 -12.89 -15.22 -14.60
CA SER A 24 -12.80 -15.41 -13.16
C SER A 24 -12.41 -14.11 -12.45
N VAL A 25 -12.90 -13.92 -11.23
CA VAL A 25 -12.61 -12.71 -10.43
C VAL A 25 -11.18 -12.75 -9.94
N SER A 26 -10.44 -11.67 -10.12
CA SER A 26 -9.11 -11.49 -9.54
C SER A 26 -9.20 -11.34 -8.02
N ASN A 27 -8.31 -12.01 -7.29
CA ASN A 27 -8.32 -12.05 -5.83
C ASN A 27 -6.91 -11.94 -5.22
N GLY A 28 -6.09 -11.05 -5.76
CA GLY A 28 -4.77 -10.73 -5.22
C GLY A 28 -4.81 -10.14 -3.81
N SER A 29 -5.98 -9.67 -3.39
CA SER A 29 -6.25 -9.20 -2.02
C SER A 29 -6.46 -10.34 -1.01
N ALA A 30 -6.76 -11.56 -1.45
CA ALA A 30 -7.30 -12.65 -0.62
C ALA A 30 -8.63 -12.33 0.09
N CYS A 31 -9.28 -11.21 -0.29
CA CYS A 31 -10.56 -10.74 0.28
C CYS A 31 -11.77 -10.94 -0.65
N GLY A 32 -11.58 -11.69 -1.75
CA GLY A 32 -12.64 -12.10 -2.67
C GLY A 32 -12.70 -11.29 -3.97
N ASN A 33 -12.01 -10.17 -4.08
CA ASN A 33 -11.92 -9.36 -5.30
C ASN A 33 -10.78 -8.33 -5.20
N ASP A 34 -10.37 -7.79 -6.35
CA ASP A 34 -9.43 -6.68 -6.47
C ASP A 34 -10.12 -5.50 -7.15
N VAL A 35 -9.86 -4.30 -6.63
CA VAL A 35 -10.41 -3.07 -7.19
C VAL A 35 -9.61 -2.66 -8.43
N ALA A 36 -10.29 -2.40 -9.55
CA ALA A 36 -9.69 -1.99 -10.81
C ALA A 36 -9.39 -0.47 -10.78
N SER A 37 -8.39 -0.06 -9.99
CA SER A 37 -8.06 1.35 -9.78
C SER A 37 -7.57 2.06 -11.04
N GLU A 38 -7.06 1.33 -12.02
CA GLU A 38 -6.66 1.79 -13.34
C GLU A 38 -7.85 2.21 -14.21
N GLN A 39 -9.07 1.79 -13.88
CA GLN A 39 -10.28 2.20 -14.60
C GLN A 39 -10.68 3.63 -14.21
N ALA A 40 -10.92 4.48 -15.21
CA ALA A 40 -11.11 5.93 -15.04
C ALA A 40 -12.19 6.30 -14.00
N MET A 41 -13.34 5.63 -14.01
CA MET A 41 -14.42 5.92 -13.06
C MET A 41 -14.16 5.33 -11.68
N CYS A 42 -13.41 4.23 -11.60
CA CYS A 42 -12.96 3.67 -10.33
C CYS A 42 -11.93 4.60 -9.67
N ALA A 43 -10.92 5.04 -10.42
CA ALA A 43 -9.96 6.06 -9.97
C ALA A 43 -10.64 7.34 -9.50
N LYS A 44 -11.62 7.83 -10.28
CA LYS A 44 -12.42 8.99 -9.90
C LYS A 44 -13.16 8.79 -8.59
N TYR A 45 -13.83 7.65 -8.42
CA TYR A 45 -14.57 7.33 -7.19
C TYR A 45 -13.65 7.33 -5.96
N ILE A 46 -12.48 6.70 -6.06
CA ILE A 46 -11.51 6.65 -4.95
C ILE A 46 -10.98 8.06 -4.65
N LEU A 47 -10.56 8.81 -5.67
CA LEU A 47 -10.06 10.16 -5.50
C LEU A 47 -11.10 11.09 -4.87
N GLU A 48 -12.32 11.11 -5.40
CA GLU A 48 -13.39 11.97 -4.86
C GLU A 48 -13.78 11.57 -3.43
N SER A 49 -13.72 10.29 -3.09
CA SER A 49 -13.90 9.83 -1.71
C SER A 49 -12.84 10.39 -0.78
N VAL A 50 -11.56 10.31 -1.15
CA VAL A 50 -10.46 10.89 -0.37
C VAL A 50 -10.65 12.39 -0.16
N LEU A 51 -10.95 13.12 -1.24
CA LEU A 51 -11.16 14.57 -1.17
C LEU A 51 -12.38 14.94 -0.31
N TYR A 52 -13.46 14.18 -0.40
CA TYR A 52 -14.64 14.36 0.44
C TYR A 52 -14.32 14.21 1.94
N TRP A 53 -13.61 13.16 2.30
CA TRP A 53 -13.23 12.93 3.70
C TRP A 53 -12.23 13.98 4.22
N ALA A 54 -11.34 14.46 3.36
CA ALA A 54 -10.40 15.53 3.71
C ALA A 54 -11.13 16.87 3.93
N GLU A 55 -12.13 17.19 3.11
CA GLU A 55 -12.86 18.45 3.13
C GLU A 55 -13.94 18.49 4.20
N GLU A 56 -14.85 17.52 4.20
CA GLU A 56 -16.03 17.51 5.08
C GLU A 56 -15.71 17.06 6.52
N TYR A 57 -14.76 16.15 6.67
CA TYR A 57 -14.41 15.58 7.99
C TYR A 57 -13.03 16.01 8.49
N HIS A 58 -12.34 16.87 7.74
CA HIS A 58 -11.03 17.42 8.09
C HIS A 58 -9.98 16.35 8.41
N MET A 59 -10.03 15.22 7.68
CA MET A 59 -9.05 14.16 7.86
C MET A 59 -7.65 14.64 7.50
N ASP A 60 -6.67 14.32 8.35
CA ASP A 60 -5.27 14.76 8.18
C ASP A 60 -4.42 13.76 7.38
N GLY A 61 -5.00 12.62 7.01
CA GLY A 61 -4.29 11.65 6.19
C GLY A 61 -5.12 10.40 5.88
N PHE A 62 -4.58 9.60 4.96
CA PHE A 62 -5.22 8.41 4.43
C PHE A 62 -4.23 7.26 4.36
N ARG A 63 -4.58 6.16 5.00
CA ARG A 63 -3.88 4.89 4.91
C ARG A 63 -4.65 3.98 3.96
N PHE A 64 -4.00 3.48 2.93
CA PHE A 64 -4.58 2.57 1.96
C PHE A 64 -4.25 1.13 2.31
N ASP A 65 -5.29 0.37 2.56
CA ASP A 65 -5.23 -1.07 2.72
C ASP A 65 -4.78 -1.68 1.40
N LEU A 66 -3.81 -2.59 1.43
CA LEU A 66 -3.26 -3.23 0.23
C LEU A 66 -3.00 -2.22 -0.91
N MET A 67 -2.33 -1.09 -0.60
CA MET A 67 -1.94 -0.09 -1.61
C MET A 67 -1.19 -0.73 -2.79
N GLY A 68 -0.48 -1.83 -2.55
CA GLY A 68 0.18 -2.64 -3.57
C GLY A 68 -0.75 -3.27 -4.61
N LEU A 69 -2.07 -3.13 -4.46
CA LEU A 69 -3.07 -3.47 -5.47
C LEU A 69 -3.61 -2.24 -6.23
N LEU A 70 -3.33 -1.03 -5.76
CA LEU A 70 -3.70 0.20 -6.47
C LEU A 70 -2.60 0.61 -7.44
N ASP A 71 -2.96 1.36 -8.47
CA ASP A 71 -1.99 1.80 -9.46
C ASP A 71 -1.24 3.08 -9.03
N VAL A 72 -0.02 3.23 -9.53
CA VAL A 72 0.88 4.36 -9.26
C VAL A 72 0.24 5.68 -9.70
N GLU A 73 -0.48 5.71 -10.83
CA GLU A 73 -1.07 6.94 -11.36
C GLU A 73 -2.13 7.48 -10.41
N LEU A 74 -3.02 6.61 -9.91
CA LEU A 74 -4.03 6.99 -8.91
C LEU A 74 -3.37 7.54 -7.65
N MET A 75 -2.37 6.87 -7.10
CA MET A 75 -1.72 7.31 -5.86
C MET A 75 -1.04 8.67 -6.02
N ASN A 76 -0.34 8.88 -7.13
CA ASN A 76 0.27 10.17 -7.44
C ASN A 76 -0.78 11.27 -7.68
N ARG A 77 -1.91 10.93 -8.30
CA ARG A 77 -3.01 11.86 -8.51
C ARG A 77 -3.68 12.27 -7.21
N ILE A 78 -3.90 11.34 -6.29
CA ILE A 78 -4.42 11.63 -4.94
C ILE A 78 -3.46 12.60 -4.23
N ARG A 79 -2.15 12.31 -4.23
CA ARG A 79 -1.15 13.18 -3.62
C ARG A 79 -1.21 14.59 -4.20
N LYS A 80 -1.19 14.71 -5.51
CA LYS A 80 -1.23 15.98 -6.24
C LYS A 80 -2.47 16.81 -5.89
N GLU A 81 -3.64 16.21 -5.86
CA GLU A 81 -4.90 16.90 -5.55
C GLU A 81 -4.96 17.37 -4.09
N LEU A 82 -4.46 16.56 -3.15
CA LEU A 82 -4.35 16.97 -1.75
C LEU A 82 -3.36 18.12 -1.58
N ASP A 83 -2.19 18.07 -2.22
CA ASP A 83 -1.20 19.14 -2.18
C ASP A 83 -1.72 20.46 -2.76
N ALA A 84 -2.45 20.39 -3.87
CA ALA A 84 -3.04 21.57 -4.50
C ALA A 84 -4.07 22.26 -3.61
N ARG A 85 -4.77 21.52 -2.75
CA ARG A 85 -5.83 22.04 -1.88
C ARG A 85 -5.33 22.49 -0.52
N TYR A 86 -4.39 21.77 0.06
CA TYR A 86 -4.00 21.92 1.46
C TYR A 86 -2.53 22.32 1.67
N GLY A 87 -1.70 22.22 0.63
CA GLY A 87 -0.26 22.44 0.71
C GLY A 87 0.52 21.13 0.64
N THR A 88 1.76 21.21 0.15
CA THR A 88 2.62 20.05 -0.07
C THR A 88 2.91 19.31 1.23
N GLY A 89 2.52 18.04 1.31
CA GLY A 89 2.77 17.18 2.45
C GLY A 89 1.88 17.43 3.68
N GLU A 90 0.98 18.39 3.65
CA GLU A 90 0.10 18.71 4.80
C GLU A 90 -0.88 17.58 5.14
N LYS A 91 -1.28 16.78 4.17
CA LYS A 91 -2.09 15.58 4.38
C LYS A 91 -1.25 14.33 4.17
N LEU A 92 -1.29 13.38 5.08
CA LEU A 92 -0.56 12.12 4.94
C LEU A 92 -1.20 11.20 3.88
N VAL A 93 -0.38 10.59 3.05
CA VAL A 93 -0.79 9.55 2.10
C VAL A 93 0.18 8.39 2.19
N PHE A 94 -0.29 7.22 2.58
CA PHE A 94 0.55 6.05 2.70
C PHE A 94 -0.28 4.77 2.66
N GLY A 95 0.38 3.62 2.56
CA GLY A 95 -0.33 2.34 2.55
C GLY A 95 0.58 1.13 2.61
N GLU A 96 -0.04 -0.03 2.47
CA GLU A 96 0.64 -1.31 2.44
C GLU A 96 1.12 -1.63 1.04
N PRO A 97 2.44 -1.83 0.83
CA PRO A 97 3.01 -2.03 -0.50
C PRO A 97 2.95 -3.49 -0.99
N TRP A 98 2.14 -4.31 -0.39
CA TRP A 98 2.02 -5.74 -0.70
C TRP A 98 0.64 -6.12 -1.20
N ARG A 99 0.55 -7.35 -1.67
CA ARG A 99 -0.66 -8.10 -2.01
C ARG A 99 -0.47 -9.55 -1.58
N ALA A 100 -1.56 -10.28 -1.47
CA ALA A 100 -1.51 -11.69 -1.05
C ALA A 100 -1.20 -12.64 -2.21
N ASP A 101 -1.63 -12.29 -3.44
CA ASP A 101 -1.45 -13.11 -4.64
C ASP A 101 -1.41 -12.24 -5.91
N GLU A 102 -1.30 -12.86 -7.07
CA GLU A 102 -1.33 -12.18 -8.36
C GLU A 102 -2.70 -11.51 -8.62
N THR A 103 -2.68 -10.43 -9.39
CA THR A 103 -3.87 -9.64 -9.73
C THR A 103 -3.93 -9.34 -11.22
N ALA A 104 -5.14 -9.37 -11.78
CA ALA A 104 -5.42 -9.14 -13.20
C ALA A 104 -5.43 -7.63 -13.52
N VAL A 105 -4.26 -7.01 -13.56
CA VAL A 105 -4.12 -5.60 -13.94
C VAL A 105 -4.34 -5.41 -15.42
N GLU A 106 -5.17 -4.45 -15.81
CA GLU A 106 -5.39 -4.14 -17.21
C GLU A 106 -4.32 -3.21 -17.79
N GLY A 107 -4.00 -3.44 -19.06
CA GLY A 107 -3.08 -2.61 -19.83
C GLY A 107 -1.65 -2.62 -19.28
N ASN A 108 -1.06 -1.42 -19.21
CA ASN A 108 0.30 -1.20 -18.72
C ASN A 108 0.33 -0.51 -17.33
N ALA A 109 -0.75 -0.60 -16.57
CA ALA A 109 -0.81 0.01 -15.25
C ALA A 109 0.22 -0.66 -14.32
N LEU A 110 0.97 0.16 -13.58
CA LEU A 110 1.96 -0.28 -12.62
C LEU A 110 1.40 -0.13 -11.21
N LEU A 111 1.55 -1.16 -10.41
CA LEU A 111 1.04 -1.18 -9.05
C LEU A 111 1.92 -0.36 -8.10
N ALA A 112 1.30 0.26 -7.10
CA ALA A 112 1.98 1.05 -6.06
C ALA A 112 2.58 0.12 -4.99
N ASP A 113 3.35 -0.86 -5.43
CA ASP A 113 4.07 -1.81 -4.60
C ASP A 113 5.53 -1.36 -4.34
N LYS A 114 6.25 -2.15 -3.56
CA LYS A 114 7.64 -1.89 -3.17
C LYS A 114 8.60 -1.76 -4.37
N ALA A 115 8.38 -2.53 -5.44
CA ALA A 115 9.21 -2.48 -6.62
C ALA A 115 9.07 -1.15 -7.39
N HIS A 116 7.90 -0.54 -7.32
CA HIS A 116 7.58 0.69 -8.03
C HIS A 116 7.62 1.96 -7.15
N ILE A 117 8.15 1.88 -5.93
CA ILE A 117 8.25 3.03 -5.02
C ILE A 117 8.92 4.25 -5.67
N HIS A 118 9.88 4.02 -6.56
CA HIS A 118 10.59 5.06 -7.29
C HIS A 118 9.71 5.84 -8.30
N LEU A 119 8.52 5.35 -8.61
CA LEU A 119 7.55 6.00 -9.49
C LEU A 119 6.52 6.83 -8.69
N LEU A 120 6.40 6.58 -7.41
CA LEU A 120 5.53 7.35 -6.53
C LEU A 120 6.12 8.73 -6.22
N ASP A 121 5.24 9.68 -5.89
CA ASP A 121 5.65 10.95 -5.32
C ASP A 121 6.39 10.76 -3.98
N GLU A 122 7.31 11.66 -3.67
CA GLU A 122 8.12 11.61 -2.45
C GLU A 122 7.29 11.72 -1.15
N GLN A 123 6.05 12.20 -1.26
CA GLN A 123 5.10 12.33 -0.15
C GLN A 123 4.04 11.20 -0.14
N VAL A 124 4.27 10.11 -0.87
CA VAL A 124 3.48 8.87 -0.78
C VAL A 124 4.33 7.82 -0.09
N GLY A 125 3.95 7.50 1.14
CA GLY A 125 4.67 6.55 1.98
C GLY A 125 4.15 5.11 1.85
N MET A 126 5.02 4.15 2.17
CA MET A 126 4.63 2.76 2.30
C MET A 126 5.25 2.13 3.55
N PHE A 127 4.55 1.18 4.12
CA PHE A 127 5.04 0.44 5.27
C PHE A 127 6.28 -0.39 4.93
N SER A 128 7.26 -0.37 5.82
CA SER A 128 8.49 -1.15 5.71
C SER A 128 8.35 -2.49 6.42
N ASP A 129 7.94 -3.52 5.69
CA ASP A 129 7.90 -4.91 6.16
C ASP A 129 9.30 -5.40 6.58
N ASP A 130 10.34 -5.05 5.83
CA ASP A 130 11.73 -5.39 6.18
C ASP A 130 12.14 -4.86 7.55
N THR A 131 11.74 -3.62 7.87
CA THR A 131 11.99 -3.04 9.20
C THR A 131 11.26 -3.79 10.29
N ARG A 132 9.98 -4.04 10.07
CA ARG A 132 9.14 -4.80 10.99
C ARG A 132 9.76 -6.15 11.31
N ASP A 133 10.10 -6.91 10.28
CA ASP A 133 10.58 -8.28 10.41
C ASP A 133 12.02 -8.33 10.94
N ALA A 134 12.89 -7.39 10.55
CA ALA A 134 14.22 -7.27 11.13
C ALA A 134 14.20 -6.98 12.64
N ILE A 135 13.23 -6.20 13.13
CA ILE A 135 13.15 -5.84 14.55
C ILE A 135 12.48 -6.93 15.37
N LYS A 136 11.30 -7.42 14.96
CA LYS A 136 10.50 -8.34 15.79
C LYS A 136 10.52 -9.82 15.33
N GLY A 137 11.04 -10.09 14.15
CA GLY A 137 10.97 -11.40 13.49
C GLY A 137 9.81 -11.53 12.53
N SER A 138 9.83 -12.59 11.73
CA SER A 138 8.81 -12.89 10.72
C SER A 138 7.40 -12.89 11.30
N VAL A 139 6.46 -12.30 10.58
CA VAL A 139 5.03 -12.34 10.95
C VAL A 139 4.37 -13.67 10.56
N PHE A 140 5.03 -14.45 9.72
CA PHE A 140 4.53 -15.74 9.23
C PHE A 140 5.09 -16.92 10.02
N GLU A 141 6.26 -16.73 10.66
CA GLU A 141 6.96 -17.78 11.43
C GLU A 141 7.09 -17.34 12.88
N ALA A 142 6.23 -17.88 13.75
CA ALA A 142 6.13 -17.46 15.15
C ALA A 142 7.45 -17.60 15.92
N GLU A 143 8.23 -18.63 15.62
CA GLU A 143 9.50 -18.96 16.30
C GLU A 143 10.71 -18.22 15.73
N GLU A 144 10.57 -17.52 14.59
CA GLU A 144 11.67 -16.78 13.99
C GLU A 144 11.86 -15.43 14.69
N PRO A 145 12.99 -15.23 15.42
CA PRO A 145 13.20 -14.01 16.18
C PRO A 145 13.73 -12.89 15.29
N GLY A 146 13.41 -11.65 15.64
CA GLY A 146 14.08 -10.46 15.14
C GLY A 146 15.16 -9.96 16.10
N PHE A 147 15.76 -8.84 15.77
CA PHE A 147 16.85 -8.25 16.54
C PHE A 147 16.48 -7.98 18.01
N ALA A 148 15.26 -7.52 18.29
CA ALA A 148 14.83 -7.16 19.65
C ALA A 148 14.60 -8.35 20.56
N ASN A 149 14.35 -9.54 20.01
CA ASN A 149 14.04 -10.76 20.79
C ASN A 149 15.02 -11.91 20.53
N GLY A 150 16.25 -11.58 20.11
CA GLY A 150 17.38 -12.50 20.12
C GLY A 150 17.86 -12.98 18.75
N GLY A 151 17.29 -12.47 17.66
CA GLY A 151 17.80 -12.67 16.30
C GLY A 151 19.22 -12.14 16.13
N LYS A 152 20.01 -12.78 15.29
CA LYS A 152 21.43 -12.46 15.03
C LYS A 152 21.62 -12.10 13.56
N ASP A 153 22.73 -11.42 13.28
CA ASP A 153 23.15 -11.07 11.93
C ASP A 153 22.13 -10.19 11.18
N LEU A 154 21.40 -9.32 11.92
CA LEU A 154 20.34 -8.44 11.41
C LEU A 154 20.78 -6.95 11.34
N GLU A 155 22.04 -6.65 11.69
CA GLU A 155 22.56 -5.29 11.83
C GLU A 155 22.45 -4.50 10.52
N GLU A 156 22.74 -5.13 9.38
CA GLU A 156 22.64 -4.47 8.07
C GLU A 156 21.19 -4.14 7.72
N GLN A 157 20.25 -5.02 8.04
CA GLN A 157 18.82 -4.77 7.82
C GLN A 157 18.31 -3.64 8.72
N ILE A 158 18.74 -3.62 9.99
CA ILE A 158 18.42 -2.52 10.91
C ILE A 158 19.00 -1.20 10.41
N LEU A 159 20.24 -1.21 9.93
CA LEU A 159 20.87 -0.01 9.37
C LEU A 159 20.13 0.50 8.13
N ALA A 160 19.72 -0.39 7.25
CA ALA A 160 18.91 -0.06 6.07
C ALA A 160 17.55 0.54 6.49
N SER A 161 16.92 -0.04 7.50
CA SER A 161 15.66 0.43 8.08
C SER A 161 15.77 1.83 8.67
N VAL A 162 16.83 2.09 9.45
CA VAL A 162 17.11 3.43 10.02
C VAL A 162 17.33 4.48 8.93
N LYS A 163 17.89 4.09 7.79
CA LYS A 163 18.07 4.95 6.61
C LYS A 163 16.83 5.06 5.74
N ALA A 164 15.70 4.49 6.15
CA ALA A 164 14.47 4.44 5.33
C ALA A 164 14.77 3.90 3.91
N TRP A 165 15.53 2.82 3.81
CA TRP A 165 16.02 2.20 2.57
C TRP A 165 16.85 3.12 1.65
N CYS A 166 17.07 4.37 2.02
CA CYS A 166 17.84 5.30 1.19
C CYS A 166 19.27 4.81 0.97
N GLY A 167 19.70 4.88 -0.29
CA GLY A 167 21.03 4.41 -0.70
C GLY A 167 21.12 2.92 -1.00
N GLN A 168 20.04 2.17 -0.87
CA GLN A 168 19.94 0.81 -1.37
C GLN A 168 19.77 0.80 -2.90
N LYS A 169 20.16 -0.29 -3.52
CA LYS A 169 19.96 -0.52 -4.96
C LYS A 169 18.48 -0.80 -5.24
N GLU A 170 17.87 -1.63 -4.40
CA GLU A 170 16.44 -1.99 -4.42
C GLU A 170 15.95 -2.19 -2.98
N PRO A 171 14.76 -1.69 -2.63
CA PRO A 171 13.92 -0.78 -3.43
C PRO A 171 14.60 0.59 -3.62
N LYS A 172 14.38 1.22 -4.78
CA LYS A 172 14.96 2.51 -5.12
C LYS A 172 14.12 3.67 -4.59
N VAL A 173 14.41 4.09 -3.38
CA VAL A 173 13.70 5.18 -2.68
C VAL A 173 14.26 6.55 -3.09
N LYS A 174 13.39 7.52 -3.30
CA LYS A 174 13.75 8.91 -3.61
C LYS A 174 14.00 9.73 -2.33
N ALA A 175 13.18 9.52 -1.31
CA ALA A 175 13.23 10.29 -0.08
C ALA A 175 12.82 9.43 1.13
N PRO A 176 13.31 9.74 2.35
CA PRO A 176 12.92 9.02 3.57
C PRO A 176 11.42 9.08 3.86
N SER A 177 10.72 10.11 3.40
CA SER A 177 9.26 10.27 3.52
C SER A 177 8.45 9.17 2.86
N GLN A 178 9.04 8.44 1.91
CA GLN A 178 8.39 7.31 1.26
C GLN A 178 8.37 6.02 2.10
N VAL A 179 9.02 6.00 3.26
CA VAL A 179 9.16 4.77 4.05
C VAL A 179 8.67 5.00 5.47
N ILE A 180 7.68 4.21 5.87
CA ILE A 180 7.16 4.21 7.24
C ILE A 180 7.78 3.05 7.98
N THR A 181 8.70 3.38 8.88
CA THR A 181 9.32 2.42 9.78
C THR A 181 8.38 2.11 10.94
N TYR A 182 8.16 0.84 11.21
CA TYR A 182 7.27 0.40 12.28
C TYR A 182 7.68 -0.99 12.80
N VAL A 183 7.12 -1.39 13.94
CA VAL A 183 7.38 -2.69 14.55
C VAL A 183 6.09 -3.48 14.71
N SER A 184 5.02 -2.81 15.10
CA SER A 184 3.73 -3.43 15.36
C SER A 184 2.61 -2.63 14.73
N ALA A 185 1.57 -3.32 14.28
CA ALA A 185 0.34 -2.77 13.74
C ALA A 185 -0.85 -3.58 14.24
N HIS A 186 -2.05 -3.33 13.71
CA HIS A 186 -3.25 -4.08 14.04
C HIS A 186 -3.24 -5.51 13.46
N ASP A 187 -2.42 -5.75 12.43
CA ASP A 187 -2.22 -7.07 11.84
C ASP A 187 -1.07 -7.80 12.50
N ASN A 188 -1.21 -9.12 12.63
CA ASN A 188 -0.21 -10.04 13.13
C ASN A 188 0.18 -9.81 14.60
N HIS A 189 1.10 -10.63 15.09
CA HIS A 189 1.65 -10.52 16.43
C HIS A 189 2.37 -9.18 16.64
N THR A 190 2.19 -8.57 17.81
CA THR A 190 2.96 -7.40 18.21
C THR A 190 4.38 -7.82 18.62
N LEU A 191 5.27 -6.85 18.88
CA LEU A 191 6.60 -7.16 19.42
C LEU A 191 6.51 -7.83 20.81
N TRP A 192 5.45 -7.55 21.57
CA TRP A 192 5.22 -8.17 22.88
C TRP A 192 4.85 -9.65 22.78
N ASP A 193 4.20 -10.03 21.68
CA ASP A 193 3.73 -11.42 21.47
C ASP A 193 4.85 -12.33 20.93
N LYS A 194 5.95 -11.75 20.47
CA LYS A 194 7.12 -12.42 19.90
C LYS A 194 8.23 -12.55 20.92
#